data_184fc8b4e73b2b2357029b0c08d34792
#
_entry.id   184fc8b4e73b2b2357029b0c08d34792
#
_cell.length_a   1.000
_cell.length_b   1.000
_cell.length_c   1.000
_cell.angle_alpha   90.00
_cell.angle_beta   90.00
_cell.angle_gamma   90.00
#
_symmetry.space_group_name_H-M   'P 1'
#
loop_
_entity.id
_entity.type
_entity.pdbx_description
1 polymer ?
#
loop_
_entity_poly.entity_id
_entity_poly.type
_entity_poly.pdbx_seq_one_letter_code
_entity_poly.pdbx_strand_id
1 'polypeptide(L)'
;MLAKALATADMLSGGRLTVGIGSGGREEDYRAVGADPKTQTIRDMADRVAVMKRVWAGEKITESVLPVGPAPVQPGGPRLLIGATGPKSTRMAAEWADGLAGITLDLDTGRQNELFDVARAAWAEAGKPKPHLATSFWFALGEADAARAQVHRHLRHYMNWIPPEFVDAMAPTTGWSGSDEELVATLRKFAAIGTSEVHLIPTSSDLDQVRRVADLVGDID
;
A
#
# COMPACT_ATOMS: atom_id res chain seq x y z
N MET A 1 3.76 18.15 11.15
CA MET A 1 4.81 18.12 10.09
C MET A 1 4.34 17.34 8.87
N LEU A 2 3.86 16.09 8.99
CA LEU A 2 3.47 15.23 7.85
C LEU A 2 2.43 15.89 6.92
N ALA A 3 1.35 16.48 7.46
CA ALA A 3 0.32 17.16 6.66
C ALA A 3 0.90 18.21 5.70
N LYS A 4 1.87 19.01 6.19
CA LYS A 4 2.55 20.02 5.37
C LYS A 4 3.42 19.39 4.27
N ALA A 5 4.17 18.33 4.60
CA ALA A 5 5.02 17.64 3.63
C ALA A 5 4.18 17.02 2.51
N LEU A 6 3.06 16.37 2.85
CA LEU A 6 2.15 15.77 1.88
C LEU A 6 1.47 16.82 0.99
N ALA A 7 1.02 17.95 1.55
CA ALA A 7 0.47 19.04 0.76
C ALA A 7 1.51 19.63 -0.21
N THR A 8 2.77 19.78 0.23
CA THR A 8 3.86 20.23 -0.65
C THR A 8 4.13 19.22 -1.78
N ALA A 9 4.17 17.92 -1.48
CA ALA A 9 4.34 16.87 -2.48
C ALA A 9 3.16 16.83 -3.47
N ASP A 10 1.93 17.04 -2.98
CA ASP A 10 0.75 17.13 -3.82
C ASP A 10 0.83 18.31 -4.80
N MET A 11 1.25 19.48 -4.33
CA MET A 11 1.49 20.64 -5.19
C MET A 11 2.57 20.37 -6.24
N LEU A 12 3.72 19.80 -5.85
CA LEU A 12 4.82 19.51 -6.76
C LEU A 12 4.43 18.46 -7.82
N SER A 13 3.58 17.52 -7.45
CA SER A 13 3.05 16.51 -8.38
C SER A 13 1.88 17.02 -9.24
N GLY A 14 1.37 18.24 -8.99
CA GLY A 14 0.18 18.76 -9.68
C GLY A 14 -1.08 17.94 -9.39
N GLY A 15 -1.28 17.51 -8.13
CA GLY A 15 -2.45 16.76 -7.69
C GLY A 15 -2.43 15.25 -8.05
N ARG A 16 -1.27 14.67 -8.33
CA ARG A 16 -1.13 13.24 -8.67
C ARG A 16 -0.74 12.36 -7.46
N LEU A 17 -0.60 12.96 -6.27
CA LEU A 17 -0.17 12.24 -5.10
C LEU A 17 -1.26 11.29 -4.57
N THR A 18 -0.92 10.04 -4.36
CA THR A 18 -1.67 9.08 -3.54
C THR A 18 -0.78 8.63 -2.39
N VAL A 19 -1.32 8.52 -1.19
CA VAL A 19 -0.56 8.25 0.03
C VAL A 19 -1.03 6.94 0.65
N GLY A 20 -0.14 5.96 0.75
CA GLY A 20 -0.34 4.76 1.54
C GLY A 20 -0.01 5.01 3.01
N ILE A 21 -0.92 4.68 3.91
CA ILE A 21 -0.74 4.80 5.36
C ILE A 21 -0.79 3.40 5.97
N GLY A 22 0.19 3.08 6.81
CA GLY A 22 0.27 1.81 7.52
C GLY A 22 0.88 1.97 8.91
N SER A 23 0.59 1.00 9.78
CA SER A 23 1.12 0.99 11.15
C SER A 23 2.59 0.59 11.24
N GLY A 24 3.19 0.11 10.14
CA GLY A 24 4.53 -0.47 10.20
C GLY A 24 4.59 -1.79 11.00
N GLY A 25 5.77 -2.42 11.05
CA GLY A 25 5.95 -3.70 11.73
C GLY A 25 7.24 -3.83 12.55
N ARG A 26 8.18 -2.86 12.42
CA ARG A 26 9.49 -2.91 13.12
C ARG A 26 9.50 -1.93 14.29
N GLU A 27 9.59 -2.46 15.51
CA GLU A 27 9.63 -1.63 16.71
C GLU A 27 10.87 -0.73 16.76
N GLU A 28 11.99 -1.17 16.21
CA GLU A 28 13.24 -0.40 16.16
C GLU A 28 13.07 0.92 15.40
N ASP A 29 12.30 0.91 14.31
CA ASP A 29 12.05 2.11 13.51
C ASP A 29 11.27 3.16 14.32
N TYR A 30 10.29 2.72 15.14
CA TYR A 30 9.57 3.63 16.05
C TYR A 30 10.48 4.20 17.12
N ARG A 31 11.30 3.36 17.75
CA ARG A 31 12.25 3.80 18.78
C ARG A 31 13.27 4.79 18.23
N ALA A 32 13.73 4.56 16.99
CA ALA A 32 14.71 5.44 16.33
C ALA A 32 14.19 6.88 16.14
N VAL A 33 12.88 7.06 16.00
CA VAL A 33 12.24 8.38 15.87
C VAL A 33 11.57 8.87 17.17
N GLY A 34 11.80 8.18 18.29
CA GLY A 34 11.23 8.54 19.59
C GLY A 34 9.72 8.30 19.70
N ALA A 35 9.16 7.42 18.88
CA ALA A 35 7.74 7.06 18.92
C ALA A 35 7.51 5.76 19.70
N ASP A 36 6.37 5.66 20.38
CA ASP A 36 5.92 4.43 21.03
C ASP A 36 5.15 3.54 20.04
N PRO A 37 5.64 2.33 19.72
CA PRO A 37 4.94 1.42 18.81
C PRO A 37 3.52 1.05 19.29
N LYS A 38 3.23 1.09 20.59
CA LYS A 38 1.91 0.81 21.14
C LYS A 38 0.85 1.86 20.77
N THR A 39 1.27 3.05 20.34
CA THR A 39 0.39 4.15 19.89
C THR A 39 0.19 4.15 18.37
N GLN A 40 0.46 3.05 17.67
CA GLN A 40 0.34 2.94 16.21
C GLN A 40 -0.85 2.06 15.80
N THR A 41 -1.98 2.24 16.47
CA THR A 41 -3.23 1.53 16.14
C THR A 41 -3.96 2.20 14.96
N ILE A 42 -4.91 1.48 14.36
CA ILE A 42 -5.79 2.06 13.31
C ILE A 42 -6.57 3.27 13.84
N ARG A 43 -6.93 3.28 15.13
CA ARG A 43 -7.60 4.43 15.76
C ARG A 43 -6.67 5.64 15.84
N ASP A 44 -5.46 5.46 16.33
CA ASP A 44 -4.47 6.55 16.40
C ASP A 44 -4.15 7.13 15.01
N MET A 45 -4.13 6.28 13.98
CA MET A 45 -3.99 6.73 12.60
C MET A 45 -5.19 7.56 12.15
N ALA A 46 -6.42 7.14 12.46
CA ALA A 46 -7.63 7.89 12.17
C ALA A 46 -7.61 9.30 12.79
N ASP A 47 -7.24 9.40 14.06
CA ASP A 47 -7.12 10.69 14.77
C ASP A 47 -6.07 11.61 14.11
N ARG A 48 -4.91 11.06 13.73
CA ARG A 48 -3.87 11.81 13.02
C ARG A 48 -4.33 12.26 11.63
N VAL A 49 -5.04 11.41 10.90
CA VAL A 49 -5.60 11.76 9.59
C VAL A 49 -6.67 12.85 9.73
N ALA A 50 -7.52 12.78 10.76
CA ALA A 50 -8.49 13.85 11.03
C ALA A 50 -7.80 15.21 11.23
N VAL A 51 -6.70 15.26 11.99
CA VAL A 51 -5.90 16.48 12.15
C VAL A 51 -5.29 16.92 10.81
N MET A 52 -4.76 15.99 10.01
CA MET A 52 -4.22 16.35 8.68
C MET A 52 -5.28 16.95 7.77
N LYS A 53 -6.48 16.38 7.70
CA LYS A 53 -7.60 16.89 6.90
C LYS A 53 -8.04 18.30 7.34
N ARG A 54 -8.07 18.56 8.64
CA ARG A 54 -8.34 19.90 9.19
C ARG A 54 -7.26 20.92 8.76
N VAL A 55 -5.99 20.52 8.81
CA VAL A 55 -4.86 21.35 8.31
C VAL A 55 -5.06 21.66 6.82
N TRP A 56 -5.38 20.67 6.01
CA TRP A 56 -5.61 20.84 4.57
C TRP A 56 -6.85 21.67 4.22
N ALA A 57 -7.85 21.66 5.11
CA ALA A 57 -9.01 22.55 5.02
C ALA A 57 -8.71 24.01 5.42
N GLY A 58 -7.47 24.32 5.82
CA GLY A 58 -7.07 25.66 6.25
C GLY A 58 -7.52 26.04 7.66
N GLU A 59 -7.92 25.05 8.49
CA GLU A 59 -8.26 25.32 9.87
C GLU A 59 -7.01 25.72 10.69
N LYS A 60 -7.19 26.66 11.60
CA LYS A 60 -6.17 27.01 12.59
C LYS A 60 -6.17 25.95 13.69
N ILE A 61 -5.17 25.10 13.68
CA ILE A 61 -5.03 24.01 14.68
C ILE A 61 -4.39 24.50 15.98
N THR A 62 -3.68 25.63 15.92
CA THR A 62 -3.03 26.27 17.06
C THR A 62 -3.39 27.74 17.11
N GLU A 63 -3.00 28.47 18.15
CA GLU A 63 -3.17 29.92 18.30
C GLU A 63 -2.27 30.74 17.34
N SER A 64 -2.09 30.24 16.10
CA SER A 64 -1.31 30.93 15.08
C SER A 64 -2.14 31.98 14.35
N VAL A 65 -1.49 33.04 13.88
CA VAL A 65 -2.14 34.11 13.10
C VAL A 65 -2.65 33.56 11.76
N LEU A 66 -1.88 32.68 11.13
CA LEU A 66 -2.18 32.05 9.82
C LEU A 66 -2.40 30.55 9.95
N PRO A 67 -3.23 29.95 9.10
CA PRO A 67 -3.32 28.49 9.01
C PRO A 67 -1.99 27.89 8.55
N VAL A 68 -1.79 26.62 8.83
CA VAL A 68 -0.61 25.86 8.36
C VAL A 68 -0.78 25.60 6.85
N GLY A 69 0.14 26.06 6.04
CA GLY A 69 0.16 25.84 4.59
C GLY A 69 1.42 25.09 4.12
N PRO A 70 1.49 24.79 2.81
CA PRO A 70 0.53 25.13 1.76
C PRO A 70 -0.75 24.31 1.82
N ALA A 71 -1.80 24.74 1.12
CA ALA A 71 -2.96 23.92 0.85
C ALA A 71 -2.62 22.88 -0.25
N PRO A 72 -3.15 21.65 -0.21
CA PRO A 72 -3.00 20.67 -1.29
C PRO A 72 -3.76 21.14 -2.55
N VAL A 73 -3.36 20.61 -3.72
CA VAL A 73 -4.04 20.84 -5.00
C VAL A 73 -5.32 20.00 -5.08
N GLN A 74 -5.27 18.76 -4.57
CA GLN A 74 -6.44 17.90 -4.53
C GLN A 74 -7.44 18.40 -3.50
N PRO A 75 -8.74 18.54 -3.86
CA PRO A 75 -9.78 18.96 -2.92
C PRO A 75 -9.88 18.01 -1.71
N GLY A 76 -9.72 18.52 -0.50
CA GLY A 76 -9.74 17.74 0.74
C GLY A 76 -8.43 17.03 1.08
N GLY A 77 -7.43 17.15 0.22
CA GLY A 77 -6.10 16.54 0.37
C GLY A 77 -5.83 15.39 -0.58
N PRO A 78 -4.61 14.87 -0.60
CA PRO A 78 -4.24 13.70 -1.39
C PRO A 78 -5.10 12.49 -1.04
N ARG A 79 -5.35 11.59 -2.03
CA ARG A 79 -6.00 10.31 -1.80
C ARG A 79 -5.24 9.51 -0.75
N LEU A 80 -5.96 8.99 0.25
CA LEU A 80 -5.39 8.21 1.35
C LEU A 80 -5.79 6.75 1.24
N LEU A 81 -4.83 5.85 1.09
CA LEU A 81 -5.03 4.40 1.10
C LEU A 81 -4.47 3.81 2.40
N ILE A 82 -5.16 2.85 2.98
CA ILE A 82 -4.74 2.17 4.21
C ILE A 82 -4.18 0.78 3.93
N GLY A 83 -3.04 0.47 4.54
CA GLY A 83 -2.50 -0.88 4.63
C GLY A 83 -3.27 -1.70 5.66
N ALA A 84 -4.44 -2.24 5.29
CA ALA A 84 -5.27 -3.08 6.15
C ALA A 84 -5.19 -4.53 5.68
N THR A 85 -4.99 -5.45 6.63
CA THR A 85 -4.80 -6.88 6.35
C THR A 85 -5.98 -7.76 6.84
N GLY A 86 -6.99 -7.16 7.45
CA GLY A 86 -8.13 -7.91 7.98
C GLY A 86 -9.44 -7.13 8.00
N PRO A 87 -10.58 -7.84 8.13
CA PRO A 87 -11.91 -7.24 8.02
C PRO A 87 -12.18 -6.12 9.03
N LYS A 88 -11.70 -6.27 10.26
CA LYS A 88 -11.92 -5.25 11.32
C LYS A 88 -11.22 -3.94 11.00
N SER A 89 -9.94 -3.99 10.64
CA SER A 89 -9.16 -2.80 10.27
C SER A 89 -9.70 -2.14 9.01
N THR A 90 -10.16 -2.93 8.04
CA THR A 90 -10.79 -2.44 6.82
C THR A 90 -12.07 -1.66 7.12
N ARG A 91 -12.97 -2.17 7.96
CA ARG A 91 -14.20 -1.46 8.35
C ARG A 91 -13.89 -0.14 9.08
N MET A 92 -12.96 -0.15 10.02
CA MET A 92 -12.55 1.07 10.73
C MET A 92 -11.95 2.12 9.79
N ALA A 93 -11.24 1.70 8.75
CA ALA A 93 -10.63 2.59 7.79
C ALA A 93 -11.65 3.26 6.85
N ALA A 94 -12.80 2.66 6.62
CA ALA A 94 -13.84 3.19 5.75
C ALA A 94 -14.31 4.61 6.16
N GLU A 95 -14.22 4.94 7.44
CA GLU A 95 -14.61 6.27 7.95
C GLU A 95 -13.72 7.40 7.39
N TRP A 96 -12.44 7.15 7.14
CA TRP A 96 -11.47 8.20 6.83
C TRP A 96 -10.60 7.97 5.59
N ALA A 97 -10.35 6.72 5.17
CA ALA A 97 -9.54 6.40 4.00
C ALA A 97 -10.37 6.42 2.70
N ASP A 98 -9.69 6.49 1.56
CA ASP A 98 -10.30 6.49 0.23
C ASP A 98 -10.20 5.11 -0.44
N GLY A 99 -9.53 4.16 0.20
CA GLY A 99 -9.37 2.79 -0.26
C GLY A 99 -8.32 2.01 0.49
N LEU A 100 -7.94 0.87 -0.06
CA LEU A 100 -6.93 -0.04 0.46
C LEU A 100 -5.65 0.01 -0.38
N ALA A 101 -4.49 -0.08 0.30
CA ALA A 101 -3.20 -0.39 -0.29
C ALA A 101 -2.61 -1.56 0.50
N GLY A 102 -2.62 -2.76 -0.06
CA GLY A 102 -2.15 -3.96 0.61
C GLY A 102 -0.96 -4.60 -0.08
N ILE A 103 -0.43 -5.62 0.57
CA ILE A 103 0.49 -6.58 -0.04
C ILE A 103 -0.15 -7.97 0.04
N THR A 104 -0.19 -8.69 -1.06
CA THR A 104 -0.54 -10.11 -1.05
C THR A 104 0.75 -10.94 -1.05
N LEU A 105 0.88 -11.81 -0.07
CA LEU A 105 2.09 -12.61 0.09
C LEU A 105 2.05 -13.87 -0.78
N ASP A 106 0.91 -14.54 -0.83
CA ASP A 106 0.68 -15.83 -1.49
C ASP A 106 -0.13 -15.74 -2.80
N LEU A 107 -0.47 -14.54 -3.22
CA LEU A 107 -1.25 -14.24 -4.43
C LEU A 107 -2.62 -14.96 -4.51
N ASP A 108 -3.20 -15.30 -3.37
CA ASP A 108 -4.54 -15.87 -3.28
C ASP A 108 -5.60 -14.82 -3.61
N THR A 109 -6.05 -14.81 -4.86
CA THR A 109 -7.08 -13.87 -5.35
C THR A 109 -8.45 -14.10 -4.71
N GLY A 110 -8.75 -15.31 -4.22
CA GLY A 110 -9.98 -15.60 -3.48
C GLY A 110 -10.00 -14.83 -2.16
N ARG A 111 -8.97 -15.00 -1.34
CA ARG A 111 -8.81 -14.26 -0.08
C ARG A 111 -8.73 -12.76 -0.30
N GLN A 112 -8.05 -12.32 -1.35
CA GLN A 112 -7.99 -10.90 -1.69
C GLN A 112 -9.36 -10.34 -2.07
N ASN A 113 -10.18 -11.10 -2.82
CA ASN A 113 -11.55 -10.70 -3.16
C ASN A 113 -12.45 -10.61 -1.94
N GLU A 114 -12.35 -11.56 -0.99
CA GLU A 114 -13.10 -11.49 0.28
C GLU A 114 -12.79 -10.20 1.05
N LEU A 115 -11.52 -9.79 1.12
CA LEU A 115 -11.14 -8.52 1.75
C LEU A 115 -11.68 -7.31 0.98
N PHE A 116 -11.66 -7.36 -0.34
CA PHE A 116 -12.22 -6.33 -1.20
C PHE A 116 -13.74 -6.20 -1.05
N ASP A 117 -14.46 -7.31 -0.88
CA ASP A 117 -15.91 -7.30 -0.61
C ASP A 117 -16.22 -6.65 0.74
N VAL A 118 -15.42 -6.93 1.77
CA VAL A 118 -15.51 -6.23 3.06
C VAL A 118 -15.30 -4.72 2.87
N ALA A 119 -14.32 -4.32 2.06
CA ALA A 119 -14.07 -2.91 1.79
C ALA A 119 -15.24 -2.26 1.04
N ARG A 120 -15.74 -2.89 -0.02
CA ARG A 120 -16.89 -2.38 -0.80
C ARG A 120 -18.11 -2.16 0.09
N ALA A 121 -18.44 -3.14 0.95
CA ALA A 121 -19.53 -3.04 1.89
C ALA A 121 -19.31 -1.90 2.90
N ALA A 122 -18.13 -1.84 3.53
CA ALA A 122 -17.83 -0.84 4.55
C ALA A 122 -17.84 0.60 4.01
N TRP A 123 -17.32 0.84 2.80
CA TRP A 123 -17.39 2.18 2.18
C TRP A 123 -18.83 2.56 1.81
N ALA A 124 -19.63 1.60 1.32
CA ALA A 124 -21.05 1.84 1.06
C ALA A 124 -21.83 2.16 2.34
N GLU A 125 -21.62 1.42 3.44
CA GLU A 125 -22.20 1.69 4.75
C GLU A 125 -21.80 3.06 5.31
N ALA A 126 -20.57 3.50 5.05
CA ALA A 126 -20.08 4.83 5.42
C ALA A 126 -20.58 5.96 4.48
N GLY A 127 -21.41 5.65 3.48
CA GLY A 127 -21.92 6.62 2.50
C GLY A 127 -20.84 7.21 1.59
N LYS A 128 -19.74 6.50 1.39
CA LYS A 128 -18.58 6.95 0.61
C LYS A 128 -18.60 6.38 -0.82
N PRO A 129 -17.90 7.02 -1.77
CA PRO A 129 -17.68 6.48 -3.10
C PRO A 129 -17.01 5.09 -3.04
N LYS A 130 -17.11 4.33 -4.13
CA LYS A 130 -16.43 3.04 -4.28
C LYS A 130 -14.96 3.18 -3.90
N PRO A 131 -14.42 2.31 -3.01
CA PRO A 131 -13.04 2.39 -2.58
C PRO A 131 -12.06 2.11 -3.72
N HIS A 132 -10.92 2.80 -3.70
CA HIS A 132 -9.77 2.44 -4.52
C HIS A 132 -9.11 1.20 -3.92
N LEU A 133 -9.02 0.11 -4.69
CA LEU A 133 -8.53 -1.18 -4.22
C LEU A 133 -7.17 -1.47 -4.86
N ALA A 134 -6.10 -1.08 -4.17
CA ALA A 134 -4.74 -1.37 -4.59
C ALA A 134 -4.17 -2.58 -3.84
N THR A 135 -3.34 -3.34 -4.51
CA THR A 135 -2.53 -4.39 -3.91
C THR A 135 -1.12 -4.38 -4.47
N SER A 136 -0.21 -5.10 -3.84
CA SER A 136 1.17 -5.23 -4.30
C SER A 136 1.67 -6.65 -4.08
N PHE A 137 2.69 -7.04 -4.82
CA PHE A 137 3.44 -8.26 -4.55
C PHE A 137 4.88 -8.18 -5.09
N TRP A 138 5.78 -8.94 -4.48
CA TRP A 138 7.14 -9.13 -4.97
C TRP A 138 7.14 -10.02 -6.19
N PHE A 139 7.96 -9.71 -7.19
CA PHE A 139 8.06 -10.50 -8.41
C PHE A 139 9.50 -10.75 -8.86
N ALA A 140 9.68 -11.85 -9.59
CA ALA A 140 10.85 -12.16 -10.39
C ALA A 140 10.43 -12.84 -11.71
N LEU A 141 10.86 -12.28 -12.84
CA LEU A 141 10.67 -12.87 -14.16
C LEU A 141 11.87 -13.73 -14.53
N GLY A 142 11.65 -14.91 -15.07
CA GLY A 142 12.70 -15.79 -15.56
C GLY A 142 12.39 -17.28 -15.43
N GLU A 143 13.41 -18.11 -15.62
CA GLU A 143 13.32 -19.55 -15.41
C GLU A 143 12.89 -19.87 -13.98
N ALA A 144 11.99 -20.83 -13.82
CA ALA A 144 11.25 -21.10 -12.59
C ALA A 144 12.15 -21.16 -11.33
N ASP A 145 13.22 -21.98 -11.36
CA ASP A 145 14.09 -22.17 -10.20
C ASP A 145 14.94 -20.92 -9.91
N ALA A 146 15.47 -20.27 -10.95
CA ALA A 146 16.27 -19.07 -10.82
C ALA A 146 15.46 -17.88 -10.30
N ALA A 147 14.28 -17.69 -10.85
CA ALA A 147 13.34 -16.64 -10.44
C ALA A 147 12.84 -16.87 -9.00
N ARG A 148 12.48 -18.08 -8.63
CA ARG A 148 12.10 -18.44 -7.25
C ARG A 148 13.26 -18.22 -6.27
N ALA A 149 14.48 -18.61 -6.63
CA ALA A 149 15.67 -18.35 -5.82
C ALA A 149 15.94 -16.84 -5.65
N GLN A 150 15.63 -16.02 -6.67
CA GLN A 150 15.75 -14.56 -6.58
C GLN A 150 14.75 -14.00 -5.55
N VAL A 151 13.48 -14.40 -5.60
CA VAL A 151 12.46 -14.00 -4.61
C VAL A 151 12.91 -14.40 -3.20
N HIS A 152 13.41 -15.63 -3.01
CA HIS A 152 13.87 -16.11 -1.71
C HIS A 152 15.05 -15.28 -1.16
N ARG A 153 16.06 -14.97 -2.00
CA ARG A 153 17.17 -14.10 -1.59
C ARG A 153 16.66 -12.71 -1.16
N HIS A 154 15.70 -12.15 -1.90
CA HIS A 154 15.09 -10.87 -1.55
C HIS A 154 14.39 -10.94 -0.20
N LEU A 155 13.57 -11.97 0.04
CA LEU A 155 12.85 -12.14 1.31
C LEU A 155 13.81 -12.24 2.50
N ARG A 156 14.88 -13.01 2.38
CA ARG A 156 15.92 -13.11 3.43
C ARG A 156 16.60 -11.77 3.70
N HIS A 157 16.82 -10.95 2.68
CA HIS A 157 17.41 -9.63 2.84
C HIS A 157 16.41 -8.64 3.45
N TYR A 158 15.20 -8.57 2.90
CA TYR A 158 14.17 -7.63 3.32
C TYR A 158 13.65 -7.93 4.72
N MET A 159 13.47 -9.20 5.05
CA MET A 159 12.95 -9.67 6.35
C MET A 159 14.04 -10.11 7.32
N ASN A 160 15.22 -9.50 7.26
CA ASN A 160 16.38 -9.86 8.11
C ASN A 160 16.17 -9.64 9.61
N TRP A 161 15.08 -9.00 9.99
CA TRP A 161 14.61 -8.79 11.38
C TRP A 161 13.70 -9.92 11.88
N ILE A 162 13.34 -10.87 11.01
CA ILE A 162 12.60 -12.10 11.36
C ILE A 162 13.59 -13.27 11.40
N PRO A 163 13.47 -14.25 12.33
CA PRO A 163 14.32 -15.42 12.33
C PRO A 163 14.34 -16.14 10.97
N PRO A 164 15.53 -16.51 10.45
CA PRO A 164 15.67 -17.05 9.10
C PRO A 164 14.79 -18.27 8.79
N GLU A 165 14.55 -19.13 9.78
CA GLU A 165 13.71 -20.32 9.66
C GLU A 165 12.25 -19.99 9.30
N PHE A 166 11.71 -18.86 9.77
CA PHE A 166 10.38 -18.41 9.39
C PHE A 166 10.35 -17.87 7.96
N VAL A 167 11.39 -17.12 7.57
CA VAL A 167 11.52 -16.62 6.20
C VAL A 167 11.63 -17.80 5.22
N ASP A 168 12.45 -18.81 5.54
CA ASP A 168 12.62 -20.01 4.72
C ASP A 168 11.34 -20.83 4.60
N ALA A 169 10.55 -20.90 5.66
CA ALA A 169 9.26 -21.61 5.65
C ALA A 169 8.22 -20.92 4.76
N MET A 170 8.20 -19.60 4.69
CA MET A 170 7.24 -18.86 3.87
C MET A 170 7.70 -18.64 2.41
N ALA A 171 8.99 -18.68 2.14
CA ALA A 171 9.57 -18.36 0.84
C ALA A 171 9.01 -19.16 -0.35
N PRO A 172 8.66 -20.45 -0.22
CA PRO A 172 8.09 -21.21 -1.34
C PRO A 172 6.77 -20.66 -1.88
N THR A 173 5.98 -20.01 -1.03
CA THR A 173 4.64 -19.50 -1.37
C THR A 173 4.54 -17.98 -1.38
N THR A 174 5.59 -17.27 -0.97
CA THR A 174 5.59 -15.81 -0.89
C THR A 174 6.15 -15.18 -2.14
N GLY A 175 5.45 -14.18 -2.66
CA GLY A 175 5.80 -13.47 -3.88
C GLY A 175 5.62 -14.32 -5.14
N TRP A 176 5.73 -13.68 -6.26
CA TRP A 176 5.50 -14.27 -7.56
C TRP A 176 6.83 -14.53 -8.31
N SER A 177 6.89 -15.64 -9.05
CA SER A 177 8.01 -15.93 -9.97
C SER A 177 7.48 -16.75 -11.15
N GLY A 178 7.94 -16.47 -12.36
CA GLY A 178 7.49 -17.20 -13.54
C GLY A 178 7.82 -16.51 -14.85
N SER A 179 7.16 -16.94 -15.94
CA SER A 179 7.28 -16.38 -17.27
C SER A 179 6.45 -15.09 -17.46
N ASP A 180 6.68 -14.43 -18.58
CA ASP A 180 5.96 -13.22 -18.98
C ASP A 180 4.45 -13.50 -19.11
N GLU A 181 4.09 -14.61 -19.76
CA GLU A 181 2.70 -15.02 -19.98
C GLU A 181 1.98 -15.35 -18.64
N GLU A 182 2.70 -15.98 -17.72
CA GLU A 182 2.16 -16.29 -16.38
C GLU A 182 1.94 -15.04 -15.55
N LEU A 183 2.80 -14.00 -15.68
CA LEU A 183 2.58 -12.71 -15.04
C LEU A 183 1.33 -12.03 -15.57
N VAL A 184 1.17 -11.96 -16.88
CA VAL A 184 -0.04 -11.39 -17.53
C VAL A 184 -1.29 -12.13 -17.06
N ALA A 185 -1.26 -13.47 -17.02
CA ALA A 185 -2.38 -14.27 -16.52
C ALA A 185 -2.69 -13.98 -15.05
N THR A 186 -1.66 -13.75 -14.22
CA THR A 186 -1.82 -13.38 -12.82
C THR A 186 -2.45 -11.99 -12.67
N LEU A 187 -1.99 -11.00 -13.42
CA LEU A 187 -2.55 -9.65 -13.41
C LEU A 187 -4.01 -9.62 -13.84
N ARG A 188 -4.38 -10.42 -14.85
CA ARG A 188 -5.78 -10.58 -15.27
C ARG A 188 -6.67 -11.17 -14.17
N LYS A 189 -6.17 -12.09 -13.34
CA LYS A 189 -6.91 -12.60 -12.17
C LYS A 189 -7.18 -11.48 -11.14
N PHE A 190 -6.20 -10.59 -10.89
CA PHE A 190 -6.40 -9.44 -10.03
C PHE A 190 -7.38 -8.43 -10.64
N ALA A 191 -7.30 -8.17 -11.93
CA ALA A 191 -8.27 -7.31 -12.63
C ALA A 191 -9.70 -7.86 -12.50
N ALA A 192 -9.89 -9.18 -12.67
CA ALA A 192 -11.20 -9.85 -12.59
C ALA A 192 -11.89 -9.68 -11.22
N ILE A 193 -11.15 -9.56 -10.13
CA ILE A 193 -11.71 -9.28 -8.79
C ILE A 193 -11.92 -7.76 -8.53
N GLY A 194 -11.70 -6.92 -9.55
CA GLY A 194 -11.92 -5.48 -9.49
C GLY A 194 -10.83 -4.72 -8.74
N THR A 195 -9.59 -5.20 -8.80
CA THR A 195 -8.42 -4.45 -8.33
C THR A 195 -8.26 -3.18 -9.17
N SER A 196 -8.14 -2.04 -8.52
CA SER A 196 -7.95 -0.74 -9.19
C SER A 196 -6.51 -0.54 -9.64
N GLU A 197 -5.55 -1.09 -8.89
CA GLU A 197 -4.11 -0.88 -9.10
C GLU A 197 -3.30 -2.03 -8.50
N VAL A 198 -2.30 -2.51 -9.23
CA VAL A 198 -1.32 -3.51 -8.75
C VAL A 198 0.07 -2.91 -8.79
N HIS A 199 0.74 -2.85 -7.63
CA HIS A 199 2.13 -2.42 -7.54
C HIS A 199 3.04 -3.64 -7.60
N LEU A 200 3.80 -3.77 -8.68
CA LEU A 200 4.78 -4.83 -8.88
C LEU A 200 6.12 -4.41 -8.27
N ILE A 201 6.58 -5.15 -7.27
CA ILE A 201 7.80 -4.85 -6.53
C ILE A 201 8.92 -5.79 -7.00
N PRO A 202 9.94 -5.28 -7.74
CA PRO A 202 11.02 -6.14 -8.22
C PRO A 202 11.86 -6.65 -7.05
N THR A 203 12.30 -7.90 -7.15
CA THR A 203 13.13 -8.56 -6.13
C THR A 203 14.62 -8.50 -6.44
N SER A 204 15.01 -7.70 -7.42
CA SER A 204 16.40 -7.39 -7.75
C SER A 204 16.53 -5.92 -8.19
N SER A 205 17.77 -5.42 -8.20
CA SER A 205 18.10 -4.10 -8.75
C SER A 205 18.31 -4.10 -10.28
N ASP A 206 18.06 -5.22 -10.93
CA ASP A 206 18.15 -5.35 -12.37
C ASP A 206 17.00 -4.61 -13.06
N LEU A 207 17.33 -3.55 -13.77
CA LEU A 207 16.36 -2.71 -14.47
C LEU A 207 15.64 -3.45 -15.62
N ASP A 208 16.22 -4.51 -16.15
CA ASP A 208 15.58 -5.28 -17.23
C ASP A 208 14.33 -6.00 -16.74
N GLN A 209 14.25 -6.38 -15.45
CA GLN A 209 13.01 -6.87 -14.84
C GLN A 209 11.88 -5.85 -14.94
N VAL A 210 12.20 -4.57 -14.67
CA VAL A 210 11.19 -3.49 -14.72
C VAL A 210 10.81 -3.15 -16.16
N ARG A 211 11.78 -3.11 -17.07
CA ARG A 211 11.53 -2.85 -18.51
C ARG A 211 10.63 -3.91 -19.12
N ARG A 212 10.94 -5.19 -18.86
CA ARG A 212 10.11 -6.32 -19.33
C ARG A 212 8.66 -6.20 -18.84
N VAL A 213 8.47 -5.87 -17.55
CA VAL A 213 7.12 -5.64 -17.02
C VAL A 213 6.44 -4.47 -17.71
N ALA A 214 7.15 -3.35 -17.93
CA ALA A 214 6.57 -2.19 -18.61
C ALA A 214 6.07 -2.52 -20.03
N ASP A 215 6.83 -3.33 -20.77
CA ASP A 215 6.45 -3.79 -22.10
C ASP A 215 5.20 -4.70 -22.03
N LEU A 216 5.14 -5.62 -21.04
CA LEU A 216 4.03 -6.56 -20.87
C LEU A 216 2.70 -5.89 -20.46
N VAL A 217 2.75 -4.88 -19.58
CA VAL A 217 1.53 -4.24 -19.07
C VAL A 217 0.95 -3.24 -20.05
N GLY A 218 1.73 -2.76 -21.04
CA GLY A 218 1.23 -1.92 -22.12
C GLY A 218 0.21 -2.62 -23.01
N ASP A 219 0.19 -3.94 -23.02
CA ASP A 219 -0.69 -4.80 -23.82
C ASP A 219 -1.84 -5.43 -22.99
N ILE A 220 -1.98 -5.06 -21.72
CA ILE A 220 -3.07 -5.53 -20.87
C ILE A 220 -4.24 -4.53 -20.96
N ASP A 221 -5.21 -4.84 -21.83
CA ASP A 221 -6.52 -4.18 -21.88
C ASP A 221 -7.50 -4.75 -20.84
#